data_0bfaa1523ae389e921f2910e14f6d790
#
_entry.id   0bfaa1523ae389e921f2910e14f6d790
#
_cell.length_a   1.000
_cell.length_b   1.000
_cell.length_c   1.000
_cell.angle_alpha   90.00
_cell.angle_beta   90.00
_cell.angle_gamma   90.00
#
_symmetry.space_group_name_H-M   'P 1'
#
loop_
_entity.id
_entity.type
_entity.pdbx_description
1 polymer ?
#
loop_
_entity_poly.entity_id
_entity_poly.type
_entity_poly.pdbx_seq_one_letter_code
_entity_poly.pdbx_strand_id
1 'polypeptide(L)'
;MRRIKTYKLFESVQNWIEIDGKLCRDFEFNDFNEALQFINKISDICESENHHPEINWTYNKITLKLSTHDAGDIITDKDFRLAELIDELVMVSKISLTNTYLST
;
A
#
# COMPACT_ATOMS: atom_id res chain seq x y z
N MET A 1 -9.51 -7.80 22.45
CA MET A 1 -8.37 -7.12 22.21
C MET A 1 -8.31 -6.53 20.89
N ARG A 2 -7.90 -5.34 20.87
CA ARG A 2 -7.79 -4.67 19.63
C ARG A 2 -6.83 -5.40 18.72
N ARG A 3 -5.92 -6.13 19.30
CA ARG A 3 -4.98 -6.85 18.51
C ARG A 3 -5.64 -7.91 17.64
N ILE A 4 -6.67 -8.53 18.15
CA ILE A 4 -7.36 -9.53 17.41
C ILE A 4 -8.03 -8.93 16.20
N LYS A 5 -8.67 -7.80 16.42
CA LYS A 5 -9.33 -7.13 15.35
C LYS A 5 -8.33 -6.69 14.31
N THR A 6 -7.23 -6.15 14.78
CA THR A 6 -6.20 -5.70 13.88
C THR A 6 -5.64 -6.87 13.13
N TYR A 7 -5.51 -7.98 13.80
CA TYR A 7 -4.98 -9.17 13.20
C TYR A 7 -5.83 -9.61 12.03
N LYS A 8 -7.12 -9.55 12.19
CA LYS A 8 -8.00 -9.96 11.16
C LYS A 8 -7.87 -9.09 9.93
N LEU A 9 -7.77 -7.79 10.14
CA LEU A 9 -7.58 -6.88 9.04
C LEU A 9 -6.20 -7.07 8.45
N PHE A 10 -5.26 -7.36 9.30
CA PHE A 10 -3.91 -7.52 8.89
C PHE A 10 -3.70 -8.73 7.98
N GLU A 11 -4.55 -9.71 8.10
CA GLU A 11 -4.47 -10.84 7.22
C GLU A 11 -4.68 -10.44 5.77
N SER A 12 -5.55 -9.46 5.53
CA SER A 12 -5.77 -9.03 4.18
C SER A 12 -4.70 -8.05 3.71
N VAL A 13 -3.89 -7.55 4.62
CA VAL A 13 -2.81 -6.64 4.25
C VAL A 13 -1.48 -7.14 4.79
N GLN A 14 -1.27 -8.42 4.67
CA GLN A 14 -0.11 -9.07 5.28
C GLN A 14 1.24 -8.60 4.78
N ASN A 15 1.28 -7.85 3.71
CA ASN A 15 2.55 -7.32 3.21
C ASN A 15 2.90 -5.98 3.85
N TRP A 16 2.04 -5.50 4.71
CA TRP A 16 2.28 -4.23 5.39
C TRP A 16 2.71 -4.48 6.80
N ILE A 17 3.63 -3.67 7.30
CA ILE A 17 4.08 -3.79 8.69
C ILE A 17 3.91 -2.46 9.38
N GLU A 18 3.69 -2.52 10.67
CA GLU A 18 3.53 -1.30 11.43
C GLU A 18 4.90 -0.83 11.92
N ILE A 19 5.25 0.39 11.57
CA ILE A 19 6.49 1.00 12.02
C ILE A 19 6.14 2.40 12.49
N ASP A 20 6.44 2.70 13.74
CA ASP A 20 6.19 4.02 14.32
C ASP A 20 4.76 4.50 14.12
N GLY A 21 3.82 3.59 14.30
CA GLY A 21 2.42 3.95 14.23
C GLY A 21 1.86 4.11 12.82
N LYS A 22 2.57 3.63 11.82
CA LYS A 22 2.11 3.71 10.45
C LYS A 22 2.20 2.36 9.80
N LEU A 23 1.29 2.09 8.86
CA LEU A 23 1.38 0.88 8.05
C LEU A 23 2.33 1.18 6.90
N CYS A 24 3.37 0.38 6.78
CA CYS A 24 4.42 0.62 5.80
C CYS A 24 4.58 -0.55 4.87
N ARG A 25 4.80 -0.25 3.61
CA ARG A 25 5.10 -1.29 2.63
C ARG A 25 6.06 -0.75 1.58
N ASP A 26 7.05 -1.56 1.21
CA ASP A 26 8.01 -1.22 0.18
C ASP A 26 7.63 -1.92 -1.11
N PHE A 27 7.85 -1.23 -2.22
CA PHE A 27 7.60 -1.76 -3.54
C PHE A 27 8.84 -1.54 -4.40
N GLU A 28 9.15 -2.50 -5.22
CA GLU A 28 10.28 -2.36 -6.13
C GLU A 28 9.81 -2.72 -7.53
N PHE A 29 10.14 -1.87 -8.49
CA PHE A 29 9.72 -2.04 -9.87
C PHE A 29 10.94 -2.24 -10.75
N ASN A 30 10.73 -2.50 -12.02
CA ASN A 30 11.85 -2.71 -12.93
C ASN A 30 12.58 -1.41 -13.20
N ASP A 31 11.85 -0.31 -13.24
CA ASP A 31 12.47 0.97 -13.56
C ASP A 31 11.62 2.12 -13.03
N PHE A 32 12.08 3.32 -13.29
CA PHE A 32 11.42 4.53 -12.83
C PHE A 32 10.02 4.67 -13.44
N ASN A 33 9.90 4.35 -14.70
CA ASN A 33 8.62 4.51 -15.38
C ASN A 33 7.55 3.61 -14.82
N GLU A 34 7.90 2.37 -14.47
CA GLU A 34 6.93 1.48 -13.84
C GLU A 34 6.52 2.00 -12.49
N ALA A 35 7.48 2.55 -11.75
CA ALA A 35 7.17 3.14 -10.45
C ALA A 35 6.22 4.32 -10.62
N LEU A 36 6.43 5.13 -11.64
CA LEU A 36 5.56 6.26 -11.93
C LEU A 36 4.16 5.79 -12.26
N GLN A 37 4.04 4.74 -13.05
CA GLN A 37 2.73 4.20 -13.42
C GLN A 37 1.99 3.73 -12.18
N PHE A 38 2.71 3.11 -11.25
CA PHE A 38 2.11 2.68 -10.00
C PHE A 38 1.59 3.88 -9.20
N ILE A 39 2.38 4.94 -9.11
CA ILE A 39 1.98 6.14 -8.40
C ILE A 39 0.71 6.71 -9.03
N ASN A 40 0.65 6.75 -10.35
CA ASN A 40 -0.52 7.27 -11.03
C ASN A 40 -1.77 6.45 -10.71
N LYS A 41 -1.61 5.16 -10.62
CA LYS A 41 -2.75 4.28 -10.33
C LYS A 41 -3.21 4.43 -8.89
N ILE A 42 -2.30 4.51 -7.95
CA ILE A 42 -2.72 4.65 -6.57
C ILE A 42 -3.30 6.04 -6.31
N SER A 43 -2.93 7.01 -7.13
CA SER A 43 -3.48 8.35 -7.01
C SER A 43 -5.02 8.30 -7.13
N ASP A 44 -5.52 7.54 -8.08
CA ASP A 44 -6.98 7.43 -8.28
C ASP A 44 -7.64 6.80 -7.06
N ILE A 45 -7.01 5.80 -6.49
CA ILE A 45 -7.54 5.13 -5.32
C ILE A 45 -7.56 6.08 -4.14
N CYS A 46 -6.46 6.79 -3.94
CA CYS A 46 -6.35 7.72 -2.82
C CYS A 46 -7.36 8.83 -2.89
N GLU A 47 -7.59 9.33 -4.10
CA GLU A 47 -8.58 10.39 -4.28
C GLU A 47 -9.98 9.85 -4.04
N SER A 48 -10.24 8.65 -4.50
CA SER A 48 -11.53 8.02 -4.31
C SER A 48 -11.82 7.79 -2.84
N GLU A 49 -10.82 7.40 -2.07
CA GLU A 49 -10.99 7.15 -0.64
C GLU A 49 -10.82 8.41 0.19
N ASN A 50 -10.40 9.50 -0.43
CA ASN A 50 -10.10 10.75 0.24
C ASN A 50 -9.11 10.50 1.38
N HIS A 51 -8.10 9.69 1.11
CA HIS A 51 -7.12 9.31 2.12
C HIS A 51 -5.80 9.10 1.41
N HIS A 52 -4.73 9.75 1.88
CA HIS A 52 -3.49 9.83 1.14
C HIS A 52 -2.32 9.29 1.95
N PRO A 53 -1.43 8.55 1.31
CA PRO A 53 -0.26 8.01 2.00
C PRO A 53 0.90 9.00 2.00
N GLU A 54 1.86 8.73 2.84
CA GLU A 54 3.15 9.37 2.70
C GLU A 54 3.90 8.51 1.68
N ILE A 55 4.51 9.13 0.70
CA ILE A 55 5.18 8.43 -0.37
C ILE A 55 6.66 8.78 -0.39
N ASN A 56 7.51 7.77 -0.27
CA ASN A 56 8.94 7.97 -0.41
C ASN A 56 9.35 7.21 -1.67
N TRP A 57 9.89 7.93 -2.62
CA TRP A 57 10.17 7.36 -3.94
C TRP A 57 11.57 7.69 -4.40
N THR A 58 12.34 6.67 -4.72
CA THR A 58 13.67 6.84 -5.26
C THR A 58 13.83 5.86 -6.41
N TYR A 59 13.97 6.36 -7.59
CA TYR A 59 14.15 5.59 -8.82
C TYR A 59 13.04 4.53 -8.99
N ASN A 60 13.34 3.27 -8.74
CA ASN A 60 12.37 2.18 -8.92
C ASN A 60 11.80 1.67 -7.60
N LYS A 61 12.07 2.36 -6.51
CA LYS A 61 11.66 1.91 -5.18
C LYS A 61 10.72 2.92 -4.55
N ILE A 62 9.62 2.44 -4.04
CA ILE A 62 8.62 3.27 -3.40
C ILE A 62 8.30 2.68 -2.04
N THR A 63 8.24 3.52 -1.02
CA THR A 63 7.74 3.12 0.28
C THR A 63 6.49 3.93 0.56
N LEU A 64 5.42 3.25 0.88
CA LEU A 64 4.17 3.92 1.28
C LEU A 64 4.00 3.77 2.77
N LYS A 65 3.56 4.84 3.42
CA LYS A 65 3.27 4.84 4.85
C LYS A 65 1.89 5.41 5.06
N LEU A 66 1.06 4.68 5.76
CA LEU A 66 -0.33 5.07 5.96
C LEU A 66 -0.63 5.34 7.42
N SER A 67 -1.27 6.46 7.67
CA SER A 67 -1.80 6.76 9.00
C SER A 67 -2.92 7.76 8.79
N THR A 68 -3.78 7.92 9.78
CA THR A 68 -4.91 8.83 9.68
C THR A 68 -4.60 10.08 10.45
N HIS A 69 -4.32 11.15 9.71
CA HIS A 69 -3.92 12.42 10.29
C HIS A 69 -4.97 12.97 11.25
N ASP A 70 -6.22 12.96 10.84
CA ASP A 70 -7.30 13.52 11.64
C ASP A 70 -7.52 12.77 12.95
N ALA A 71 -7.03 11.57 13.04
CA ALA A 71 -7.15 10.78 14.25
C ALA A 71 -5.90 10.86 15.12
N GLY A 72 -4.98 11.77 14.80
CA GLY A 72 -3.76 11.96 15.56
C GLY A 72 -2.60 11.14 15.01
N ASP A 73 -2.58 10.92 13.71
CA ASP A 73 -1.53 10.18 13.03
C ASP A 73 -1.39 8.76 13.55
N ILE A 74 -2.53 8.10 13.71
CA ILE A 74 -2.52 6.69 14.09
C ILE A 74 -3.16 5.87 12.99
N ILE A 75 -2.97 4.57 13.06
CA ILE A 75 -3.55 3.65 12.09
C ILE A 75 -5.01 3.45 12.45
N THR A 76 -5.88 3.59 11.45
CA THR A 76 -7.32 3.36 11.64
C THR A 76 -7.82 2.46 10.52
N ASP A 77 -9.11 2.17 10.51
CA ASP A 77 -9.72 1.36 9.47
C ASP A 77 -9.52 1.98 8.08
N LYS A 78 -9.38 3.29 8.02
CA LYS A 78 -9.13 3.95 6.74
C LYS A 78 -7.81 3.50 6.15
N ASP A 79 -6.83 3.26 6.99
CA ASP A 79 -5.51 2.86 6.53
C ASP A 79 -5.52 1.40 6.08
N PHE A 80 -6.22 0.55 6.81
CA PHE A 80 -6.35 -0.83 6.43
C PHE A 80 -7.11 -0.95 5.11
N ARG A 81 -8.14 -0.14 4.94
CA ARG A 81 -8.89 -0.16 3.71
C ARG A 81 -8.04 0.30 2.53
N LEU A 82 -7.30 1.38 2.70
CA LEU A 82 -6.46 1.88 1.63
C LEU A 82 -5.37 0.86 1.30
N ALA A 83 -4.77 0.25 2.32
CA ALA A 83 -3.76 -0.77 2.11
C ALA A 83 -4.34 -1.94 1.32
N GLU A 84 -5.55 -2.33 1.65
CA GLU A 84 -6.19 -3.42 0.97
C GLU A 84 -6.44 -3.11 -0.50
N LEU A 85 -6.90 -1.90 -0.78
CA LEU A 85 -7.14 -1.48 -2.16
C LEU A 85 -5.85 -1.39 -2.96
N ILE A 86 -4.80 -0.93 -2.32
CA ILE A 86 -3.50 -0.87 -2.98
C ILE A 86 -2.99 -2.29 -3.25
N ASP A 87 -3.19 -3.19 -2.30
CA ASP A 87 -2.77 -4.57 -2.49
C ASP A 87 -3.52 -5.22 -3.64
N GLU A 88 -4.79 -4.94 -3.77
CA GLU A 88 -5.57 -5.46 -4.88
C GLU A 88 -5.03 -4.96 -6.20
N LEU A 89 -4.68 -3.70 -6.25
CA LEU A 89 -4.12 -3.11 -7.44
C LEU A 89 -2.81 -3.79 -7.81
N VAL A 90 -1.97 -3.98 -6.82
CA VAL A 90 -0.67 -4.60 -7.02
C VAL A 90 -0.85 -6.03 -7.49
N MET A 91 -1.79 -6.74 -6.92
CA MET A 91 -2.03 -8.10 -7.29
C MET A 91 -2.44 -8.21 -8.76
N VAL A 92 -3.33 -7.35 -9.19
CA VAL A 92 -3.77 -7.34 -10.57
C VAL A 92 -2.62 -6.97 -11.49
N SER A 93 -1.86 -5.97 -11.11
CA SER A 93 -0.71 -5.55 -11.91
C SER A 93 0.33 -6.64 -11.96
N LYS A 94 0.53 -7.30 -10.87
CA LYS A 94 1.47 -8.37 -10.82
C LYS A 94 1.03 -9.51 -11.66
N ILE A 95 -0.22 -9.78 -11.69
CA ILE A 95 -0.72 -10.84 -12.51
C ILE A 95 -0.39 -10.52 -13.92
N SER A 96 -0.57 -9.32 -14.32
CA SER A 96 -0.24 -8.93 -15.64
C SER A 96 1.23 -8.97 -15.85
N LEU A 97 1.97 -8.60 -14.84
CA LEU A 97 3.40 -8.61 -14.95
C LEU A 97 3.88 -9.94 -14.67
N THR A 98 3.14 -10.63 -13.93
CA THR A 98 3.54 -11.78 -13.40
C THR A 98 3.40 -12.90 -14.18
N ASN A 99 2.70 -12.77 -15.09
CA ASN A 99 2.82 -13.77 -16.01
C ASN A 99 4.26 -13.90 -16.26
N THR A 100 4.95 -12.87 -15.95
CA THR A 100 6.35 -12.83 -16.11
C THR A 100 6.99 -13.30 -14.87
N TYR A 101 6.43 -13.00 -13.83
CA TYR A 101 7.01 -13.12 -12.58
C TYR A 101 6.76 -14.39 -11.93
N LEU A 102 5.55 -14.81 -11.98
CA LEU A 102 5.18 -16.00 -11.42
C LEU A 102 5.60 -17.09 -12.24
N SER A 103 5.74 -16.88 -13.43
CA SER A 103 6.19 -17.95 -14.22
C SER A 103 7.59 -18.22 -13.85
N THR A 104 8.09 -17.49 -13.01
CA THR A 104 9.37 -17.84 -12.46
C THR A 104 9.18 -18.68 -11.17
#